data_4f11b338b48078605e54efc3f80f0a2b
#
_entry.id   4f11b338b48078605e54efc3f80f0a2b
#
_cell.length_a   1.000
_cell.length_b   1.000
_cell.length_c   1.000
_cell.angle_alpha   90.00
_cell.angle_beta   90.00
_cell.angle_gamma   90.00
#
_symmetry.space_group_name_H-M   'P 1'
#
loop_
_entity.id
_entity.type
_entity.pdbx_description
1 polymer ?
#
loop_
_entity_poly.entity_id
_entity_poly.type
_entity_poly.pdbx_seq_one_letter_code
_entity_poly.pdbx_strand_id
1 'polypeptide(L)'
;LRKSDRRSRLLAAAARQFAERGFAAVRLEDIGAAADVSGPAIYRHFPNKEAMLVELLVGVSTRLLAGAHAVADATPDPTAALNGLIDFHLDFTLGEPDLIQIQDRDLAHLPVSAQRQVRRAQRRYVEIWVGVLRQLNPRLDEADARVMAHAAFGLLNSTPHSLKRRSTRTTGQVPSRSLLHQMTVAALSVEGRRP
;
A
#
# COMPACT_ATOMS: atom_id res chain seq x y z
N LEU A 1 2.06 -0.49 29.63
CA LEU A 1 2.07 -0.36 28.17
C LEU A 1 2.90 0.86 27.81
N ARG A 2 3.97 0.69 27.01
CA ARG A 2 4.86 1.77 26.59
C ARG A 2 4.09 2.80 25.73
N LYS A 3 4.55 4.05 25.72
CA LYS A 3 3.93 5.15 24.94
C LYS A 3 3.85 4.83 23.44
N SER A 4 4.85 4.12 22.90
CA SER A 4 4.88 3.62 21.52
C SER A 4 3.76 2.63 21.22
N ASP A 5 3.46 1.71 22.15
CA ASP A 5 2.43 0.67 21.97
C ASP A 5 1.03 1.29 21.86
N ARG A 6 0.75 2.32 22.67
CA ARG A 6 -0.54 3.05 22.61
C ARG A 6 -0.69 3.79 21.30
N ARG A 7 0.36 4.46 20.82
CA ARG A 7 0.35 5.17 19.55
C ARG A 7 0.07 4.20 18.37
N SER A 8 0.75 3.06 18.35
CA SER A 8 0.54 2.03 17.33
C SER A 8 -0.88 1.45 17.37
N ARG A 9 -1.43 1.21 18.57
CA ARG A 9 -2.83 0.75 18.74
C ARG A 9 -3.83 1.78 18.21
N LEU A 10 -3.62 3.06 18.48
CA LEU A 10 -4.45 4.15 17.98
C LEU A 10 -4.42 4.23 16.45
N LEU A 11 -3.23 4.11 15.83
CA LEU A 11 -3.10 4.10 14.38
C LEU A 11 -3.76 2.88 13.74
N ALA A 12 -3.62 1.70 14.35
CA ALA A 12 -4.30 0.49 13.87
C ALA A 12 -5.83 0.60 13.98
N ALA A 13 -6.35 1.18 15.06
CA ALA A 13 -7.78 1.45 15.21
C ALA A 13 -8.26 2.50 14.20
N ALA A 14 -7.48 3.57 13.98
CA ALA A 14 -7.78 4.60 12.98
C ALA A 14 -7.83 4.01 11.57
N ALA A 15 -6.86 3.17 11.20
CA ALA A 15 -6.84 2.52 9.89
C ALA A 15 -8.10 1.69 9.65
N ARG A 16 -8.50 0.83 10.61
CA ARG A 16 -9.75 0.06 10.48
C ARG A 16 -10.97 0.95 10.34
N GLN A 17 -11.13 1.94 11.23
CA GLN A 17 -12.29 2.84 11.23
C GLN A 17 -12.35 3.66 9.94
N PHE A 18 -11.24 4.22 9.49
CA PHE A 18 -11.20 4.97 8.24
C PHE A 18 -11.53 4.06 7.06
N ALA A 19 -10.97 2.85 6.99
CA ALA A 19 -11.28 1.92 5.90
C ALA A 19 -12.77 1.55 5.86
N GLU A 20 -13.37 1.25 7.00
CA GLU A 20 -14.76 0.80 7.08
C GLU A 20 -15.78 1.91 6.83
N ARG A 21 -15.58 3.08 7.44
CA ARG A 21 -16.58 4.15 7.51
C ARG A 21 -16.24 5.39 6.67
N GLY A 22 -15.01 5.52 6.21
CA GLY A 22 -14.48 6.73 5.58
C GLY A 22 -13.96 7.75 6.59
N PHE A 23 -12.93 8.50 6.19
CA PHE A 23 -12.32 9.52 7.04
C PHE A 23 -13.33 10.54 7.58
N ALA A 24 -14.26 11.01 6.74
CA ALA A 24 -15.22 12.04 7.12
C ALA A 24 -16.16 11.59 8.26
N ALA A 25 -16.61 10.33 8.23
CA ALA A 25 -17.60 9.80 9.17
C ALA A 25 -17.02 9.36 10.53
N VAL A 26 -15.70 9.30 10.68
CA VAL A 26 -15.04 8.83 11.92
C VAL A 26 -14.71 10.02 12.81
N ARG A 27 -14.97 9.88 14.12
CA ARG A 27 -14.56 10.82 15.15
C ARG A 27 -13.32 10.33 15.88
N LEU A 28 -12.54 11.27 16.42
CA LEU A 28 -11.33 10.94 17.17
C LEU A 28 -11.65 10.10 18.42
N GLU A 29 -12.78 10.37 19.05
CA GLU A 29 -13.28 9.65 20.22
C GLU A 29 -13.63 8.19 19.88
N ASP A 30 -14.20 7.92 18.70
CA ASP A 30 -14.50 6.57 18.22
C ASP A 30 -13.21 5.74 18.10
N ILE A 31 -12.14 6.36 17.60
CA ILE A 31 -10.81 5.73 17.50
C ILE A 31 -10.24 5.44 18.88
N GLY A 32 -10.37 6.40 19.80
CA GLY A 32 -9.94 6.22 21.20
C GLY A 32 -10.63 5.03 21.85
N ALA A 33 -11.97 4.99 21.76
CA ALA A 33 -12.77 3.88 22.30
C ALA A 33 -12.37 2.53 21.69
N ALA A 34 -12.17 2.45 20.37
CA ALA A 34 -11.75 1.22 19.69
C ALA A 34 -10.32 0.76 20.05
N ALA A 35 -9.48 1.67 20.54
CA ALA A 35 -8.12 1.38 21.00
C ALA A 35 -8.00 1.20 22.52
N ASP A 36 -9.12 1.30 23.27
CA ASP A 36 -9.14 1.33 24.72
C ASP A 36 -8.26 2.46 25.29
N VAL A 37 -8.42 3.67 24.74
CA VAL A 37 -7.72 4.89 25.13
C VAL A 37 -8.74 5.96 25.46
N SER A 38 -8.66 6.53 26.66
CA SER A 38 -9.59 7.59 27.09
C SER A 38 -9.48 8.85 26.24
N GLY A 39 -10.59 9.62 26.12
CA GLY A 39 -10.65 10.85 25.32
C GLY A 39 -9.48 11.81 25.60
N PRO A 40 -9.20 12.21 26.86
CA PRO A 40 -8.06 13.09 27.15
C PRO A 40 -6.69 12.49 26.79
N ALA A 41 -6.57 11.15 26.80
CA ALA A 41 -5.31 10.48 26.50
C ALA A 41 -5.02 10.41 25.00
N ILE A 42 -6.03 10.36 24.14
CA ILE A 42 -5.84 10.35 22.68
C ILE A 42 -5.20 11.66 22.19
N TYR A 43 -5.63 12.80 22.75
CA TYR A 43 -5.10 14.12 22.39
C TYR A 43 -3.61 14.31 22.75
N ARG A 44 -3.06 13.50 23.67
CA ARG A 44 -1.62 13.47 23.96
C ARG A 44 -0.80 12.79 22.87
N HIS A 45 -1.44 11.99 22.03
CA HIS A 45 -0.79 11.27 20.92
C HIS A 45 -1.05 11.93 19.58
N PHE A 46 -2.28 12.39 19.35
CA PHE A 46 -2.73 12.99 18.09
C PHE A 46 -3.63 14.20 18.36
N PRO A 47 -3.30 15.37 17.82
CA PRO A 47 -4.10 16.58 18.04
C PRO A 47 -5.49 16.50 17.37
N ASN A 48 -5.60 15.72 16.30
CA ASN A 48 -6.82 15.51 15.53
C ASN A 48 -6.72 14.24 14.67
N LYS A 49 -7.82 13.85 14.04
CA LYS A 49 -7.86 12.66 13.16
C LYS A 49 -7.07 12.86 11.84
N GLU A 50 -6.93 14.11 11.40
CA GLU A 50 -6.12 14.44 10.22
C GLU A 50 -4.65 14.09 10.42
N ALA A 51 -4.09 14.37 11.61
CA ALA A 51 -2.72 13.98 11.95
C ALA A 51 -2.53 12.44 11.91
N MET A 52 -3.56 11.66 12.27
CA MET A 52 -3.53 10.21 12.12
C MET A 52 -3.54 9.78 10.65
N LEU A 53 -4.37 10.40 9.83
CA LEU A 53 -4.42 10.12 8.39
C LEU A 53 -3.10 10.44 7.71
N VAL A 54 -2.48 11.58 8.06
CA VAL A 54 -1.15 11.96 7.58
C VAL A 54 -0.13 10.88 7.93
N GLU A 55 -0.06 10.45 9.19
CA GLU A 55 0.90 9.45 9.63
C GLU A 55 0.70 8.09 8.95
N LEU A 56 -0.55 7.67 8.76
CA LEU A 56 -0.87 6.44 8.06
C LEU A 56 -0.43 6.49 6.59
N LEU A 57 -0.85 7.51 5.84
CA LEU A 57 -0.63 7.55 4.39
C LEU A 57 0.79 7.95 3.99
N VAL A 58 1.40 8.91 4.70
CA VAL A 58 2.81 9.24 4.50
C VAL A 58 3.70 8.09 4.95
N GLY A 59 3.39 7.50 6.10
CA GLY A 59 4.16 6.37 6.65
C GLY A 59 4.16 5.16 5.71
N VAL A 60 3.00 4.73 5.21
CA VAL A 60 2.92 3.59 4.29
C VAL A 60 3.63 3.89 2.97
N SER A 61 3.45 5.07 2.39
CA SER A 61 4.09 5.45 1.13
C SER A 61 5.62 5.48 1.26
N THR A 62 6.13 5.94 2.40
CA THR A 62 7.57 5.95 2.70
C THR A 62 8.12 4.53 2.88
N ARG A 63 7.41 3.66 3.62
CA ARG A 63 7.81 2.25 3.81
C ARG A 63 7.83 1.49 2.49
N LEU A 64 6.81 1.65 1.66
CA LEU A 64 6.75 1.01 0.34
C LEU A 64 7.92 1.44 -0.54
N LEU A 65 8.20 2.73 -0.60
CA LEU A 65 9.34 3.24 -1.38
C LEU A 65 10.68 2.69 -0.87
N ALA A 66 10.90 2.71 0.44
CA ALA A 66 12.13 2.21 1.04
C ALA A 66 12.31 0.70 0.82
N GLY A 67 11.23 -0.09 0.97
CA GLY A 67 11.26 -1.53 0.75
C GLY A 67 11.52 -1.89 -0.71
N ALA A 68 10.91 -1.17 -1.67
CA ALA A 68 11.18 -1.41 -3.08
C ALA A 68 12.64 -1.09 -3.47
N HIS A 69 13.22 0.00 -2.92
CA HIS A 69 14.65 0.27 -3.09
C HIS A 69 15.49 -0.87 -2.54
N ALA A 70 15.21 -1.32 -1.31
CA ALA A 70 15.96 -2.41 -0.68
C ALA A 70 15.91 -3.71 -1.52
N VAL A 71 14.76 -4.06 -2.10
CA VAL A 71 14.60 -5.22 -2.98
C VAL A 71 15.42 -5.05 -4.26
N ALA A 72 15.30 -3.89 -4.93
CA ALA A 72 16.00 -3.64 -6.19
C ALA A 72 17.54 -3.58 -6.00
N ASP A 73 18.00 -2.94 -4.92
CA ASP A 73 19.44 -2.78 -4.65
C ASP A 73 20.11 -4.09 -4.22
N ALA A 74 19.36 -4.99 -3.54
CA ALA A 74 19.89 -6.27 -3.08
C ALA A 74 19.97 -7.35 -4.19
N THR A 75 19.33 -7.12 -5.34
CA THR A 75 19.12 -8.17 -6.34
C THR A 75 19.60 -7.73 -7.72
N PRO A 76 20.86 -8.08 -8.12
CA PRO A 76 21.41 -7.67 -9.41
C PRO A 76 20.70 -8.27 -10.63
N ASP A 77 20.12 -9.47 -10.50
CA ASP A 77 19.32 -10.10 -11.57
C ASP A 77 17.96 -9.44 -11.70
N PRO A 78 17.62 -8.85 -12.87
CA PRO A 78 16.35 -8.16 -13.05
C PRO A 78 15.12 -9.07 -12.89
N THR A 79 15.24 -10.35 -13.22
CA THR A 79 14.15 -11.33 -13.06
C THR A 79 13.86 -11.57 -11.58
N ALA A 80 14.90 -11.79 -10.80
CA ALA A 80 14.77 -11.94 -9.35
C ALA A 80 14.31 -10.64 -8.68
N ALA A 81 14.78 -9.48 -9.16
CA ALA A 81 14.32 -8.19 -8.68
C ALA A 81 12.81 -7.97 -8.92
N LEU A 82 12.31 -8.28 -10.13
CA LEU A 82 10.88 -8.19 -10.43
C LEU A 82 10.05 -9.12 -9.53
N ASN A 83 10.45 -10.38 -9.38
CA ASN A 83 9.76 -11.31 -8.49
C ASN A 83 9.74 -10.80 -7.04
N GLY A 84 10.88 -10.29 -6.56
CA GLY A 84 10.98 -9.69 -5.23
C GLY A 84 10.08 -8.48 -5.04
N LEU A 85 9.96 -7.60 -6.04
CA LEU A 85 9.04 -6.45 -6.01
C LEU A 85 7.57 -6.88 -5.98
N ILE A 86 7.21 -7.90 -6.76
CA ILE A 86 5.85 -8.47 -6.76
C ILE A 86 5.54 -9.06 -5.39
N ASP A 87 6.43 -9.86 -4.82
CA ASP A 87 6.25 -10.47 -3.51
C ASP A 87 6.14 -9.41 -2.40
N PHE A 88 7.02 -8.41 -2.42
CA PHE A 88 6.98 -7.28 -1.48
C PHE A 88 5.66 -6.52 -1.56
N HIS A 89 5.16 -6.24 -2.77
CA HIS A 89 3.88 -5.56 -2.95
C HIS A 89 2.70 -6.43 -2.49
N LEU A 90 2.73 -7.74 -2.75
CA LEU A 90 1.73 -8.68 -2.26
C LEU A 90 1.70 -8.77 -0.73
N ASP A 91 2.85 -8.75 -0.06
CA ASP A 91 2.91 -8.72 1.39
C ASP A 91 2.20 -7.49 1.96
N PHE A 92 2.39 -6.34 1.31
CA PHE A 92 1.67 -5.12 1.68
C PHE A 92 0.16 -5.24 1.42
N THR A 93 -0.25 -5.64 0.21
CA THR A 93 -1.67 -5.65 -0.17
C THR A 93 -2.50 -6.64 0.65
N LEU A 94 -1.91 -7.78 1.00
CA LEU A 94 -2.55 -8.81 1.81
C LEU A 94 -2.46 -8.54 3.32
N GLY A 95 -1.38 -7.90 3.75
CA GLY A 95 -1.13 -7.60 5.17
C GLY A 95 -1.81 -6.32 5.67
N GLU A 96 -1.92 -5.29 4.83
CA GLU A 96 -2.44 -3.97 5.20
C GLU A 96 -3.54 -3.47 4.23
N PRO A 97 -4.60 -4.27 3.95
CA PRO A 97 -5.61 -3.92 2.94
C PRO A 97 -6.38 -2.64 3.26
N ASP A 98 -6.51 -2.30 4.54
CA ASP A 98 -7.18 -1.07 4.98
C ASP A 98 -6.46 0.18 4.48
N LEU A 99 -5.13 0.17 4.42
CA LEU A 99 -4.34 1.32 3.97
C LEU A 99 -4.51 1.58 2.47
N ILE A 100 -4.67 0.54 1.64
CA ILE A 100 -4.98 0.69 0.22
C ILE A 100 -6.32 1.40 0.05
N GLN A 101 -7.35 0.91 0.75
CA GLN A 101 -8.70 1.48 0.67
C GLN A 101 -8.74 2.95 1.13
N ILE A 102 -8.02 3.29 2.21
CA ILE A 102 -7.92 4.66 2.70
C ILE A 102 -7.18 5.54 1.68
N GLN A 103 -6.07 5.04 1.12
CA GLN A 103 -5.28 5.80 0.16
C GLN A 103 -6.07 6.13 -1.10
N ASP A 104 -6.85 5.17 -1.63
CA ASP A 104 -7.66 5.37 -2.83
C ASP A 104 -8.80 6.37 -2.60
N ARG A 105 -9.42 6.34 -1.42
CA ARG A 105 -10.61 7.15 -1.13
C ARG A 105 -10.30 8.48 -0.45
N ASP A 106 -9.39 8.46 0.53
CA ASP A 106 -9.28 9.55 1.52
C ASP A 106 -8.04 10.44 1.33
N LEU A 107 -7.21 10.20 0.29
CA LEU A 107 -6.01 10.98 0.00
C LEU A 107 -6.29 12.49 -0.11
N ALA A 108 -7.45 12.87 -0.63
CA ALA A 108 -7.85 14.27 -0.80
C ALA A 108 -8.09 15.01 0.53
N HIS A 109 -8.29 14.29 1.63
CA HIS A 109 -8.45 14.89 2.97
C HIS A 109 -7.13 15.25 3.64
N LEU A 110 -5.99 14.88 3.06
CA LEU A 110 -4.68 15.28 3.58
C LEU A 110 -4.40 16.76 3.32
N PRO A 111 -3.61 17.43 4.19
CA PRO A 111 -3.01 18.72 3.86
C PRO A 111 -2.21 18.64 2.56
N VAL A 112 -2.15 19.73 1.80
CA VAL A 112 -1.47 19.78 0.49
C VAL A 112 -0.02 19.32 0.56
N SER A 113 0.69 19.67 1.62
CA SER A 113 2.08 19.22 1.84
C SER A 113 2.20 17.70 1.97
N ALA A 114 1.31 17.06 2.73
CA ALA A 114 1.27 15.61 2.90
C ALA A 114 0.83 14.91 1.62
N GLN A 115 -0.16 15.44 0.89
CA GLN A 115 -0.53 14.93 -0.43
C GLN A 115 0.67 14.91 -1.39
N ARG A 116 1.46 16.00 -1.42
CA ARG A 116 2.67 16.10 -2.25
C ARG A 116 3.71 15.04 -1.87
N GLN A 117 3.90 14.80 -0.55
CA GLN A 117 4.82 13.76 -0.07
C GLN A 117 4.39 12.36 -0.53
N VAL A 118 3.11 12.01 -0.33
CA VAL A 118 2.56 10.72 -0.77
C VAL A 118 2.73 10.55 -2.27
N ARG A 119 2.28 11.52 -3.08
CA ARG A 119 2.39 11.45 -4.55
C ARG A 119 3.83 11.38 -5.04
N ARG A 120 4.76 12.05 -4.35
CA ARG A 120 6.19 11.96 -4.67
C ARG A 120 6.73 10.55 -4.40
N ALA A 121 6.39 9.96 -3.26
CA ALA A 121 6.80 8.61 -2.92
C ALA A 121 6.21 7.59 -3.91
N GLN A 122 4.94 7.71 -4.25
CA GLN A 122 4.27 6.86 -5.24
C GLN A 122 4.94 6.92 -6.62
N ARG A 123 5.23 8.14 -7.13
CA ARG A 123 5.95 8.28 -8.41
C ARG A 123 7.31 7.59 -8.37
N ARG A 124 8.10 7.79 -7.31
CA ARG A 124 9.40 7.14 -7.16
C ARG A 124 9.29 5.62 -7.07
N TYR A 125 8.25 5.12 -6.42
CA TYR A 125 7.94 3.71 -6.35
C TYR A 125 7.69 3.12 -7.75
N VAL A 126 6.89 3.81 -8.58
CA VAL A 126 6.65 3.43 -9.98
C VAL A 126 7.96 3.41 -10.78
N GLU A 127 8.84 4.40 -10.60
CA GLU A 127 10.13 4.47 -11.33
C GLU A 127 11.05 3.29 -11.03
N ILE A 128 11.01 2.73 -9.82
CA ILE A 128 11.78 1.50 -9.50
C ILE A 128 11.29 0.33 -10.38
N TRP A 129 9.97 0.14 -10.48
CA TRP A 129 9.39 -0.91 -11.32
C TRP A 129 9.70 -0.69 -12.80
N VAL A 130 9.58 0.54 -13.29
CA VAL A 130 9.95 0.93 -14.66
C VAL A 130 11.41 0.59 -14.95
N GLY A 131 12.31 0.90 -14.02
CA GLY A 131 13.74 0.59 -14.15
C GLY A 131 13.98 -0.93 -14.30
N VAL A 132 13.37 -1.75 -13.45
CA VAL A 132 13.50 -3.21 -13.52
C VAL A 132 12.89 -3.78 -14.80
N LEU A 133 11.71 -3.32 -15.21
CA LEU A 133 11.05 -3.76 -16.45
C LEU A 133 11.92 -3.47 -17.69
N ARG A 134 12.56 -2.30 -17.74
CA ARG A 134 13.44 -1.93 -18.85
C ARG A 134 14.79 -2.65 -18.83
N GLN A 135 15.26 -3.08 -17.66
CA GLN A 135 16.42 -4.00 -17.60
C GLN A 135 16.07 -5.38 -18.13
N LEU A 136 14.87 -5.89 -17.88
CA LEU A 136 14.37 -7.15 -18.42
C LEU A 136 14.14 -7.09 -19.93
N ASN A 137 13.62 -5.98 -20.43
CA ASN A 137 13.38 -5.76 -21.85
C ASN A 137 13.94 -4.39 -22.27
N PRO A 138 15.21 -4.33 -22.75
CA PRO A 138 15.83 -3.08 -23.19
C PRO A 138 15.16 -2.39 -24.38
N ARG A 139 14.26 -3.09 -25.08
CA ARG A 139 13.46 -2.52 -26.18
C ARG A 139 12.16 -1.88 -25.72
N LEU A 140 11.80 -2.07 -24.47
CA LEU A 140 10.60 -1.50 -23.87
C LEU A 140 10.81 0.00 -23.66
N ASP A 141 9.95 0.83 -24.25
CA ASP A 141 10.01 2.26 -23.98
C ASP A 141 9.53 2.58 -22.55
N GLU A 142 9.86 3.78 -22.09
CA GLU A 142 9.55 4.19 -20.73
C GLU A 142 8.05 4.38 -20.49
N ALA A 143 7.30 4.82 -21.50
CA ALA A 143 5.86 5.03 -21.40
C ALA A 143 5.12 3.71 -21.28
N ASP A 144 5.46 2.72 -22.11
CA ASP A 144 4.91 1.37 -22.03
C ASP A 144 5.29 0.68 -20.71
N ALA A 145 6.54 0.80 -20.26
CA ALA A 145 6.97 0.26 -18.96
C ALA A 145 6.17 0.88 -17.79
N ARG A 146 5.85 2.17 -17.86
CA ARG A 146 5.04 2.85 -16.85
C ARG A 146 3.59 2.36 -16.87
N VAL A 147 3.01 2.15 -18.06
CA VAL A 147 1.67 1.56 -18.20
C VAL A 147 1.65 0.15 -17.60
N MET A 148 2.65 -0.69 -17.92
CA MET A 148 2.77 -2.04 -17.37
C MET A 148 2.87 -2.04 -15.84
N ALA A 149 3.68 -1.16 -15.26
CA ALA A 149 3.80 -1.01 -13.80
C ALA A 149 2.44 -0.63 -13.17
N HIS A 150 1.73 0.34 -13.74
CA HIS A 150 0.41 0.73 -13.24
C HIS A 150 -0.63 -0.38 -13.39
N ALA A 151 -0.62 -1.13 -14.49
CA ALA A 151 -1.50 -2.28 -14.69
C ALA A 151 -1.23 -3.38 -13.64
N ALA A 152 0.05 -3.65 -13.33
CA ALA A 152 0.44 -4.58 -12.26
C ALA A 152 -0.10 -4.13 -10.90
N PHE A 153 0.01 -2.84 -10.55
CA PHE A 153 -0.57 -2.33 -9.31
C PHE A 153 -2.09 -2.46 -9.28
N GLY A 154 -2.79 -2.20 -10.39
CA GLY A 154 -4.22 -2.43 -10.50
C GLY A 154 -4.59 -3.89 -10.21
N LEU A 155 -3.83 -4.83 -10.79
CA LEU A 155 -4.01 -6.26 -10.56
C LEU A 155 -3.76 -6.65 -9.10
N LEU A 156 -2.63 -6.23 -8.53
CA LEU A 156 -2.22 -6.56 -7.16
C LEU A 156 -3.16 -5.93 -6.12
N ASN A 157 -3.61 -4.68 -6.34
CA ASN A 157 -4.50 -3.96 -5.43
C ASN A 157 -5.98 -4.35 -5.58
N SER A 158 -6.37 -5.15 -6.57
CA SER A 158 -7.78 -5.53 -6.78
C SER A 158 -8.34 -6.46 -5.70
N THR A 159 -7.49 -7.24 -5.06
CA THR A 159 -7.88 -8.34 -4.17
C THR A 159 -8.34 -7.95 -2.77
N PRO A 160 -7.84 -6.90 -2.11
CA PRO A 160 -8.33 -6.49 -0.79
C PRO A 160 -9.83 -6.27 -0.75
N HIS A 161 -10.42 -5.82 -1.86
CA HIS A 161 -11.86 -5.57 -1.97
C HIS A 161 -12.68 -6.87 -2.09
N SER A 162 -12.10 -7.92 -2.66
CA SER A 162 -12.78 -9.20 -2.91
C SER A 162 -12.73 -10.15 -1.72
N LEU A 163 -11.65 -10.14 -0.95
CA LEU A 163 -11.40 -11.10 0.14
C LEU A 163 -12.19 -10.79 1.41
N LYS A 164 -12.45 -9.51 1.73
CA LYS A 164 -13.30 -9.11 2.87
C LYS A 164 -14.72 -9.71 2.83
N ARG A 165 -15.26 -10.00 1.63
CA ARG A 165 -16.60 -10.60 1.46
C ARG A 165 -16.65 -12.11 1.72
N ARG A 166 -15.51 -12.80 1.82
CA ARG A 166 -15.43 -14.27 1.95
C ARG A 166 -15.01 -14.77 3.34
N SER A 167 -14.69 -13.88 4.28
CA SER A 167 -14.18 -14.22 5.62
C SER A 167 -15.17 -14.96 6.54
N THR A 168 -16.39 -15.26 6.11
CA THR A 168 -17.37 -15.97 6.92
C THR A 168 -17.56 -17.45 6.53
N ARG A 169 -16.82 -17.98 5.56
CA ARG A 169 -16.94 -19.40 5.20
C ARG A 169 -15.61 -19.98 4.72
N THR A 170 -15.16 -20.97 5.46
CA THR A 170 -14.20 -22.03 5.09
C THR A 170 -12.73 -21.74 5.43
N THR A 171 -12.22 -22.50 6.37
CA THR A 171 -10.81 -22.89 6.55
C THR A 171 -10.24 -23.43 5.24
N GLY A 172 -9.72 -22.54 4.40
CA GLY A 172 -9.07 -22.89 3.14
C GLY A 172 -8.04 -21.83 2.82
N GLN A 173 -6.79 -22.25 2.75
CA GLN A 173 -5.62 -21.56 2.20
C GLN A 173 -6.00 -20.41 1.29
N VAL A 174 -5.33 -19.26 1.44
CA VAL A 174 -5.41 -18.11 0.54
C VAL A 174 -4.75 -18.51 -0.79
N PRO A 175 -5.47 -19.06 -1.79
CA PRO A 175 -4.89 -19.42 -3.09
C PRO A 175 -4.44 -18.20 -3.86
N SER A 176 -4.79 -17.03 -3.35
CA SER A 176 -4.67 -15.76 -4.05
C SER A 176 -3.23 -15.25 -4.18
N ARG A 177 -2.32 -15.52 -3.21
CA ARG A 177 -0.94 -14.99 -3.31
C ARG A 177 -0.18 -15.56 -4.51
N SER A 178 -0.08 -16.89 -4.60
CA SER A 178 0.65 -17.55 -5.71
C SER A 178 0.00 -17.27 -7.06
N LEU A 179 -1.34 -17.29 -7.10
CA LEU A 179 -2.08 -16.97 -8.32
C LEU A 179 -1.85 -15.53 -8.77
N LEU A 180 -1.94 -14.56 -7.86
CA LEU A 180 -1.69 -13.15 -8.17
C LEU A 180 -0.26 -12.90 -8.61
N HIS A 181 0.71 -13.54 -7.95
CA HIS A 181 2.10 -13.49 -8.37
C HIS A 181 2.27 -13.98 -9.81
N GLN A 182 1.75 -15.19 -10.12
CA GLN A 182 1.84 -15.79 -11.46
C GLN A 182 1.13 -14.93 -12.52
N MET A 183 -0.07 -14.41 -12.21
CA MET A 183 -0.82 -13.52 -13.11
C MET A 183 -0.05 -12.22 -13.38
N THR A 184 0.58 -11.65 -12.35
CA THR A 184 1.36 -10.41 -12.50
C THR A 184 2.60 -10.65 -13.34
N VAL A 185 3.34 -11.73 -13.09
CA VAL A 185 4.50 -12.12 -13.92
C VAL A 185 4.07 -12.30 -15.37
N ALA A 186 3.00 -13.06 -15.63
CA ALA A 186 2.48 -13.27 -16.97
C ALA A 186 2.06 -11.95 -17.67
N ALA A 187 1.37 -11.06 -16.94
CA ALA A 187 0.98 -9.75 -17.47
C ALA A 187 2.18 -8.86 -17.81
N LEU A 188 3.26 -8.94 -17.05
CA LEU A 188 4.49 -8.17 -17.27
C LEU A 188 5.46 -8.82 -18.28
N SER A 189 5.17 -10.04 -18.76
CA SER A 189 5.94 -10.73 -19.80
C SER A 189 5.49 -10.38 -21.23
N VAL A 190 4.52 -9.47 -21.38
CA VAL A 190 4.05 -9.03 -22.71
C VAL A 190 5.16 -8.22 -23.39
N GLU A 191 5.50 -8.57 -24.61
CA GLU A 191 6.40 -7.77 -25.44
C GLU A 191 5.70 -6.43 -25.76
N GLY A 192 6.36 -5.31 -25.43
CA GLY A 192 5.88 -3.98 -25.79
C GLY A 192 5.73 -3.84 -27.32
N ARG A 193 5.02 -2.79 -27.77
CA ARG A 193 4.84 -2.53 -29.20
C ARG A 193 6.19 -2.53 -29.90
N ARG A 194 6.28 -3.31 -30.97
CA ARG A 194 7.39 -3.11 -31.93
C ARG A 194 7.20 -1.76 -32.60
N PRO A 195 8.23 -0.93 -32.67
CA PRO A 195 8.17 0.34 -33.40
C PRO A 195 7.84 0.13 -34.87
#